data_49ff87e28b4fa92c29caffb5932bb1c1
#
_entry.id   49ff87e28b4fa92c29caffb5932bb1c1
#
_cell.length_a   1.000
_cell.length_b   1.000
_cell.length_c   1.000
_cell.angle_alpha   90.00
_cell.angle_beta   90.00
_cell.angle_gamma   90.00
#
_symmetry.space_group_name_H-M   'P 1'
#
loop_
_entity.id
_entity.type
_entity.pdbx_description
1 polymer ?
#
loop_
_entity_poly.entity_id
_entity_poly.type
_entity_poly.pdbx_seq_one_letter_code
_entity_poly.pdbx_strand_id
1 'polypeptide(L)'
;MITEIIKVVDTLSEAKDVEREVIFEAIENALESTTKKKYTENMDVKVIIDRESGDYKTYRRWMVFADDSRELEDPDYELRMLDAVDVDKDAKEGEYVYEEIESVDLDSRIGAQIAKQVIVQKVREAEKKKVIDLYQDRIGEVLGGVVKRVDRNGFYVDVGNNAEAFLPRRESIAKEAIRPQDRIKALLKDINDDLKGPPLILSRVSPDFLIELFKIEVPEINQNLINIVGASRDPGSRAKIAVRSDDKRIDAVGACVGMRGSRVQSVSNELNGERIDIILWSENNAQFVVNAMSPANVVSIVVDEENQSMDIAVEEAKLSQAIGKGGQNIRLASELTQWKLNVLSETEALEKDDEELQKITDLFVESLSVGDDVAILLAQEGFTTIEQVAYVPVTELQKIEGF
;
A
#
# COMPACT_ATOMS: atom_id res chain seq x y z
N MET A 1 -5.22 41.39 -29.54
CA MET A 1 -4.32 40.35 -28.95
C MET A 1 -4.49 40.25 -27.44
N ILE A 2 -4.41 41.36 -26.72
CA ILE A 2 -4.58 41.47 -25.25
C ILE A 2 -5.81 40.71 -24.74
N THR A 3 -6.94 40.84 -25.45
CA THR A 3 -8.18 40.12 -25.14
C THR A 3 -8.10 38.58 -25.32
N GLU A 4 -7.13 38.07 -26.06
CA GLU A 4 -7.03 36.61 -26.32
C GLU A 4 -6.44 35.83 -25.16
N ILE A 5 -5.41 36.36 -24.48
CA ILE A 5 -4.82 35.70 -23.31
C ILE A 5 -5.87 35.55 -22.20
N ILE A 6 -6.58 36.63 -21.88
CA ILE A 6 -7.63 36.60 -20.84
C ILE A 6 -8.74 35.63 -21.21
N LYS A 7 -9.21 35.65 -22.48
CA LYS A 7 -10.24 34.71 -22.96
C LYS A 7 -9.79 33.24 -22.83
N VAL A 8 -8.53 32.97 -23.17
CA VAL A 8 -7.95 31.62 -23.04
C VAL A 8 -7.90 31.20 -21.57
N VAL A 9 -7.45 32.10 -20.69
CA VAL A 9 -7.40 31.85 -19.23
C VAL A 9 -8.80 31.57 -18.68
N ASP A 10 -9.79 32.42 -19.02
CA ASP A 10 -11.16 32.26 -18.54
C ASP A 10 -11.79 30.94 -19.05
N THR A 11 -11.65 30.66 -20.35
CA THR A 11 -12.17 29.44 -20.95
C THR A 11 -11.55 28.17 -20.32
N LEU A 12 -10.23 28.18 -20.05
CA LEU A 12 -9.55 27.05 -19.43
C LEU A 12 -9.90 26.91 -17.96
N SER A 13 -10.03 28.04 -17.24
CA SER A 13 -10.43 28.06 -15.84
C SER A 13 -11.83 27.44 -15.65
N GLU A 14 -12.79 27.85 -16.47
CA GLU A 14 -14.16 27.31 -16.43
C GLU A 14 -14.24 25.85 -16.91
N ALA A 15 -13.56 25.52 -18.01
CA ALA A 15 -13.61 24.17 -18.58
C ALA A 15 -12.90 23.10 -17.74
N LYS A 16 -11.90 23.49 -16.95
CA LYS A 16 -11.02 22.60 -16.21
C LYS A 16 -11.10 22.75 -14.69
N ASP A 17 -11.88 23.72 -14.22
CA ASP A 17 -12.02 24.05 -12.80
C ASP A 17 -10.66 24.27 -12.12
N VAL A 18 -9.78 25.02 -12.79
CA VAL A 18 -8.45 25.42 -12.34
C VAL A 18 -8.44 26.92 -12.04
N GLU A 19 -7.77 27.33 -10.98
CA GLU A 19 -7.65 28.76 -10.63
C GLU A 19 -6.96 29.55 -11.75
N ARG A 20 -7.47 30.74 -12.03
CA ARG A 20 -6.95 31.64 -13.08
C ARG A 20 -5.44 31.91 -12.90
N GLU A 21 -4.99 32.05 -11.64
CA GLU A 21 -3.59 32.35 -11.32
C GLU A 21 -2.66 31.24 -11.78
N VAL A 22 -3.02 29.98 -11.60
CA VAL A 22 -2.25 28.80 -12.07
C VAL A 22 -2.07 28.83 -13.59
N ILE A 23 -3.09 29.29 -14.32
CA ILE A 23 -3.03 29.37 -15.78
C ILE A 23 -2.16 30.55 -16.21
N PHE A 24 -2.23 31.71 -15.53
CA PHE A 24 -1.34 32.84 -15.78
C PHE A 24 0.12 32.44 -15.54
N GLU A 25 0.44 31.83 -14.41
CA GLU A 25 1.80 31.33 -14.13
C GLU A 25 2.29 30.34 -15.20
N ALA A 26 1.39 29.49 -15.71
CA ALA A 26 1.73 28.56 -16.78
C ALA A 26 2.10 29.30 -18.09
N ILE A 27 1.39 30.36 -18.41
CA ILE A 27 1.69 31.18 -19.60
C ILE A 27 3.01 31.95 -19.40
N GLU A 28 3.23 32.55 -18.23
CA GLU A 28 4.48 33.20 -17.86
C GLU A 28 5.68 32.28 -18.04
N ASN A 29 5.62 31.08 -17.45
CA ASN A 29 6.66 30.04 -17.55
C ASN A 29 6.90 29.59 -19.01
N ALA A 30 5.84 29.52 -19.82
CA ALA A 30 5.96 29.19 -21.24
C ALA A 30 6.73 30.26 -22.02
N LEU A 31 6.40 31.53 -21.76
CA LEU A 31 7.06 32.69 -22.38
C LEU A 31 8.51 32.79 -21.92
N GLU A 32 8.81 32.57 -20.62
CA GLU A 32 10.18 32.49 -20.09
C GLU A 32 11.00 31.45 -20.85
N SER A 33 10.48 30.21 -20.96
CA SER A 33 11.13 29.12 -21.67
C SER A 33 11.39 29.41 -23.14
N THR A 34 10.44 30.11 -23.78
CA THR A 34 10.54 30.49 -25.20
C THR A 34 11.58 31.62 -25.38
N THR A 35 11.60 32.56 -24.48
CA THR A 35 12.57 33.65 -24.47
C THR A 35 13.98 33.14 -24.27
N LYS A 36 14.20 32.27 -23.31
CA LYS A 36 15.51 31.58 -23.08
C LYS A 36 16.02 30.88 -24.34
N LYS A 37 15.14 30.25 -25.13
CA LYS A 37 15.49 29.59 -26.38
C LYS A 37 15.83 30.57 -27.51
N LYS A 38 15.16 31.77 -27.55
CA LYS A 38 15.41 32.79 -28.58
C LYS A 38 16.79 33.42 -28.41
N TYR A 39 17.18 33.71 -27.18
CA TYR A 39 18.43 34.44 -26.91
C TYR A 39 19.69 33.57 -26.87
N THR A 40 19.58 32.24 -26.94
CA THR A 40 20.71 31.28 -26.98
C THR A 40 21.73 31.44 -25.86
N GLU A 41 21.56 32.38 -24.94
CA GLU A 41 22.43 32.68 -23.81
C GLU A 41 21.85 32.07 -22.54
N ASN A 42 22.75 31.68 -21.63
CA ASN A 42 22.37 31.35 -20.27
C ASN A 42 21.89 32.63 -19.57
N MET A 43 20.59 32.81 -19.43
CA MET A 43 20.05 33.97 -18.71
C MET A 43 18.84 33.56 -17.87
N ASP A 44 18.65 34.22 -16.75
CA ASP A 44 17.41 34.11 -16.01
C ASP A 44 16.42 35.15 -16.51
N VAL A 45 15.24 34.65 -16.92
CA VAL A 45 14.19 35.47 -17.52
C VAL A 45 12.93 35.36 -16.67
N LYS A 46 12.31 36.51 -16.41
CA LYS A 46 11.00 36.60 -15.76
C LYS A 46 10.02 37.28 -16.68
N VAL A 47 8.85 36.63 -16.86
CA VAL A 47 7.73 37.25 -17.61
C VAL A 47 6.65 37.58 -16.60
N ILE A 48 6.05 38.76 -16.72
CA ILE A 48 4.96 39.21 -15.88
C ILE A 48 3.80 39.61 -16.80
N ILE A 49 2.64 38.97 -16.59
CA ILE A 49 1.40 39.25 -17.31
C ILE A 49 0.50 40.10 -16.41
N ASP A 50 0.01 41.21 -16.92
CA ASP A 50 -1.02 41.99 -16.24
C ASP A 50 -2.35 41.20 -16.22
N ARG A 51 -2.92 41.00 -15.05
CA ARG A 51 -4.10 40.15 -14.83
C ARG A 51 -5.41 40.78 -15.38
N GLU A 52 -5.42 42.11 -15.59
CA GLU A 52 -6.59 42.83 -16.06
C GLU A 52 -6.53 43.08 -17.57
N SER A 53 -5.39 43.55 -18.09
CA SER A 53 -5.21 43.87 -19.49
C SER A 53 -4.79 42.69 -20.35
N GLY A 54 -4.06 41.69 -19.76
CA GLY A 54 -3.42 40.60 -20.46
C GLY A 54 -2.12 41.01 -21.19
N ASP A 55 -1.64 42.26 -20.98
CA ASP A 55 -0.33 42.68 -21.46
C ASP A 55 0.77 41.97 -20.72
N TYR A 56 1.88 41.72 -21.38
CA TYR A 56 3.02 41.07 -20.72
C TYR A 56 4.32 41.81 -21.03
N LYS A 57 5.22 41.77 -20.04
CA LYS A 57 6.56 42.31 -20.15
C LYS A 57 7.56 41.20 -19.76
N THR A 58 8.68 41.20 -20.44
CA THR A 58 9.77 40.24 -20.23
C THR A 58 10.97 40.94 -19.65
N TYR A 59 11.52 40.38 -18.61
CA TYR A 59 12.66 40.91 -17.90
C TYR A 59 13.77 39.87 -17.86
N ARG A 60 15.01 40.29 -18.05
CA ARG A 60 16.19 39.59 -17.57
C ARG A 60 16.36 39.92 -16.08
N ARG A 61 16.72 38.96 -15.25
CA ARG A 61 16.95 39.19 -13.82
C ARG A 61 18.24 38.56 -13.34
N TRP A 62 18.80 39.17 -12.30
CA TRP A 62 19.98 38.68 -11.62
C TRP A 62 19.78 38.77 -10.12
N MET A 63 20.31 37.79 -9.38
CA MET A 63 20.40 37.83 -7.93
C MET A 63 21.56 38.77 -7.53
N VAL A 64 21.30 39.69 -6.61
CA VAL A 64 22.30 40.66 -6.17
C VAL A 64 23.10 40.11 -4.97
N PHE A 65 24.42 40.13 -5.07
CA PHE A 65 25.35 39.78 -4.00
C PHE A 65 26.19 40.97 -3.58
N ALA A 66 26.59 40.99 -2.28
CA ALA A 66 27.55 42.00 -1.78
C ALA A 66 28.88 41.88 -2.50
N ASP A 67 29.54 43.03 -2.64
CA ASP A 67 30.81 43.12 -3.41
C ASP A 67 31.97 42.29 -2.83
N ASP A 68 31.91 41.99 -1.54
CA ASP A 68 32.95 41.29 -0.76
C ASP A 68 32.50 39.88 -0.27
N SER A 69 31.30 39.42 -0.63
CA SER A 69 30.73 38.21 -0.03
C SER A 69 31.40 36.92 -0.50
N ARG A 70 31.52 36.71 -1.80
CA ARG A 70 32.14 35.53 -2.45
C ARG A 70 32.41 35.81 -3.94
N GLU A 71 33.16 34.93 -4.60
CA GLU A 71 33.22 34.94 -6.06
C GLU A 71 31.83 34.58 -6.62
N LEU A 72 31.39 35.22 -7.71
CA LEU A 72 30.15 34.89 -8.39
C LEU A 72 30.29 33.47 -8.97
N GLU A 73 29.33 32.60 -8.67
CA GLU A 73 29.35 31.25 -9.21
C GLU A 73 28.92 31.22 -10.68
N ASP A 74 27.95 32.05 -11.04
CA ASP A 74 27.47 32.18 -12.41
C ASP A 74 27.12 33.64 -12.74
N PRO A 75 28.02 34.34 -13.48
CA PRO A 75 27.82 35.75 -13.86
C PRO A 75 26.59 36.00 -14.72
N ASP A 76 26.01 34.95 -15.32
CA ASP A 76 24.77 35.06 -16.13
C ASP A 76 23.53 35.19 -15.25
N TYR A 77 23.59 34.74 -13.99
CA TYR A 77 22.48 34.73 -13.03
C TYR A 77 22.71 35.61 -11.79
N GLU A 78 23.94 36.04 -11.56
CA GLU A 78 24.35 36.76 -10.38
C GLU A 78 25.03 38.09 -10.75
N LEU A 79 24.78 39.14 -9.96
CA LEU A 79 25.39 40.47 -10.15
C LEU A 79 25.93 40.98 -8.82
N ARG A 80 27.09 41.68 -8.89
CA ARG A 80 27.57 42.41 -7.73
C ARG A 80 26.75 43.65 -7.47
N MET A 81 26.73 44.08 -6.22
CA MET A 81 25.97 45.26 -5.79
C MET A 81 26.38 46.50 -6.59
N LEU A 82 27.65 46.71 -6.91
CA LEU A 82 28.13 47.83 -7.73
C LEU A 82 27.52 47.82 -9.13
N ASP A 83 27.48 46.66 -9.77
CA ASP A 83 26.92 46.54 -11.12
C ASP A 83 25.37 46.52 -11.08
N ALA A 84 24.73 46.04 -10.01
CA ALA A 84 23.32 46.02 -9.82
C ALA A 84 22.69 47.42 -9.68
N VAL A 85 23.40 48.37 -9.06
CA VAL A 85 22.97 49.78 -8.93
C VAL A 85 22.89 50.50 -10.29
N ASP A 86 23.69 50.07 -11.28
CA ASP A 86 23.61 50.58 -12.63
C ASP A 86 22.32 50.12 -13.36
N VAL A 87 21.78 48.97 -13.00
CA VAL A 87 20.51 48.41 -13.52
C VAL A 87 19.32 48.99 -12.76
N ASP A 88 19.38 48.96 -11.43
CA ASP A 88 18.33 49.49 -10.53
C ASP A 88 19.01 50.23 -9.34
N LYS A 89 18.67 51.55 -9.22
CA LYS A 89 19.22 52.38 -8.13
C LYS A 89 18.80 51.99 -6.74
N ASP A 90 17.68 51.24 -6.63
CA ASP A 90 17.13 50.76 -5.37
C ASP A 90 17.52 49.30 -5.09
N ALA A 91 18.53 48.74 -5.80
CA ALA A 91 18.99 47.38 -5.64
C ALA A 91 19.42 47.09 -4.20
N LYS A 92 19.06 45.89 -3.71
CA LYS A 92 19.42 45.40 -2.38
C LYS A 92 20.05 44.00 -2.46
N GLU A 93 20.97 43.72 -1.58
CA GLU A 93 21.58 42.40 -1.45
C GLU A 93 20.49 41.32 -1.15
N GLY A 94 20.56 40.22 -1.86
CA GLY A 94 19.63 39.11 -1.73
C GLY A 94 18.30 39.31 -2.47
N GLU A 95 18.11 40.45 -3.15
CA GLU A 95 16.95 40.69 -4.02
C GLU A 95 17.33 40.54 -5.51
N TYR A 96 16.33 40.42 -6.37
CA TYR A 96 16.54 40.38 -7.81
C TYR A 96 16.46 41.79 -8.39
N VAL A 97 17.38 42.14 -9.33
CA VAL A 97 17.26 43.29 -10.20
C VAL A 97 16.74 42.85 -11.57
N TYR A 98 16.01 43.76 -12.23
CA TYR A 98 15.26 43.45 -13.44
C TYR A 98 15.63 44.46 -14.55
N GLU A 99 15.98 43.93 -15.73
CA GLU A 99 16.14 44.73 -16.94
C GLU A 99 15.07 44.31 -17.97
N GLU A 100 14.29 45.27 -18.47
CA GLU A 100 13.28 44.99 -19.48
C GLU A 100 13.93 44.66 -20.82
N ILE A 101 13.60 43.48 -21.37
CA ILE A 101 14.10 43.00 -22.65
C ILE A 101 12.96 42.82 -23.64
N GLU A 102 13.28 42.71 -24.94
CA GLU A 102 12.29 42.52 -25.98
C GLU A 102 11.50 41.23 -25.78
N SER A 103 10.19 41.36 -25.60
CA SER A 103 9.29 40.23 -25.45
C SER A 103 9.20 39.40 -26.73
N VAL A 104 9.09 38.07 -26.56
CA VAL A 104 8.85 37.15 -27.68
C VAL A 104 7.38 37.30 -28.11
N ASP A 105 7.18 37.53 -29.37
CA ASP A 105 5.82 37.62 -29.93
C ASP A 105 5.15 36.22 -29.90
N LEU A 106 4.01 36.11 -29.20
CA LEU A 106 3.17 34.90 -29.14
C LEU A 106 2.60 34.49 -30.51
N ASP A 107 2.57 35.41 -31.48
CA ASP A 107 2.10 35.15 -32.85
C ASP A 107 3.07 34.27 -33.65
N SER A 108 4.30 34.06 -33.16
CA SER A 108 5.18 33.08 -33.79
C SER A 108 4.61 31.65 -33.60
N ARG A 109 4.52 30.87 -34.69
CA ARG A 109 4.01 29.46 -34.65
C ARG A 109 4.69 28.63 -33.56
N ILE A 110 5.97 28.88 -33.31
CA ILE A 110 6.77 28.16 -32.30
C ILE A 110 6.38 28.60 -30.89
N GLY A 111 6.23 29.91 -30.65
CA GLY A 111 5.82 30.45 -29.36
C GLY A 111 4.44 29.97 -28.94
N ALA A 112 3.45 30.04 -29.85
CA ALA A 112 2.10 29.54 -29.58
C ALA A 112 2.04 28.03 -29.30
N GLN A 113 2.87 27.22 -29.97
CA GLN A 113 2.91 25.78 -29.76
C GLN A 113 3.55 25.40 -28.42
N ILE A 114 4.62 26.08 -28.03
CA ILE A 114 5.28 25.86 -26.72
C ILE A 114 4.35 26.33 -25.61
N ALA A 115 3.76 27.49 -25.71
CA ALA A 115 2.77 28.01 -24.75
C ALA A 115 1.63 27.02 -24.54
N LYS A 116 1.01 26.52 -25.63
CA LYS A 116 -0.03 25.51 -25.55
C LYS A 116 0.42 24.26 -24.82
N GLN A 117 1.62 23.77 -25.08
CA GLN A 117 2.16 22.55 -24.43
C GLN A 117 2.36 22.78 -22.94
N VAL A 118 2.95 23.91 -22.52
CA VAL A 118 3.21 24.21 -21.10
C VAL A 118 1.89 24.46 -20.36
N ILE A 119 0.94 25.18 -20.96
CA ILE A 119 -0.40 25.38 -20.36
C ILE A 119 -1.08 24.03 -20.12
N VAL A 120 -1.13 23.17 -21.14
CA VAL A 120 -1.74 21.84 -21.00
C VAL A 120 -1.07 21.03 -19.90
N GLN A 121 0.26 21.13 -19.79
CA GLN A 121 1.00 20.43 -18.75
C GLN A 121 0.66 20.97 -17.35
N LYS A 122 0.67 22.29 -17.15
CA LYS A 122 0.37 22.93 -15.87
C LYS A 122 -1.07 22.70 -15.42
N VAL A 123 -2.01 22.78 -16.36
CA VAL A 123 -3.41 22.44 -16.06
C VAL A 123 -3.55 20.98 -15.60
N ARG A 124 -2.85 20.04 -16.26
CA ARG A 124 -2.85 18.63 -15.82
C ARG A 124 -2.22 18.44 -14.43
N GLU A 125 -1.14 19.17 -14.13
CA GLU A 125 -0.52 19.14 -12.80
C GLU A 125 -1.49 19.65 -11.73
N ALA A 126 -2.20 20.74 -12.00
CA ALA A 126 -3.20 21.31 -11.08
C ALA A 126 -4.42 20.37 -10.89
N GLU A 127 -4.95 19.80 -11.99
CA GLU A 127 -6.02 18.78 -11.93
C GLU A 127 -5.57 17.58 -11.09
N LYS A 128 -4.34 17.10 -11.31
CA LYS A 128 -3.75 15.99 -10.58
C LYS A 128 -3.65 16.28 -9.08
N LYS A 129 -3.17 17.48 -8.71
CA LYS A 129 -3.07 17.91 -7.32
C LYS A 129 -4.44 17.92 -6.63
N LYS A 130 -5.46 18.49 -7.29
CA LYS A 130 -6.85 18.46 -6.78
C LYS A 130 -7.35 17.03 -6.54
N VAL A 131 -7.06 16.10 -7.45
CA VAL A 131 -7.43 14.69 -7.29
C VAL A 131 -6.71 14.08 -6.09
N ILE A 132 -5.42 14.35 -5.92
CA ILE A 132 -4.64 13.88 -4.77
C ILE A 132 -5.26 14.39 -3.46
N ASP A 133 -5.48 15.70 -3.35
CA ASP A 133 -6.04 16.33 -2.15
C ASP A 133 -7.43 15.75 -1.79
N LEU A 134 -8.26 15.45 -2.81
CA LEU A 134 -9.59 14.87 -2.61
C LEU A 134 -9.59 13.42 -2.13
N TYR A 135 -8.56 12.63 -2.52
CA TYR A 135 -8.53 11.19 -2.23
C TYR A 135 -7.49 10.79 -1.19
N GLN A 136 -6.65 11.71 -0.70
CA GLN A 136 -5.55 11.40 0.23
C GLN A 136 -6.06 10.75 1.53
N ASP A 137 -7.15 11.24 2.10
CA ASP A 137 -7.76 10.70 3.32
C ASP A 137 -8.57 9.42 3.08
N ARG A 138 -8.70 9.00 1.82
CA ARG A 138 -9.49 7.85 1.39
C ARG A 138 -8.64 6.63 1.01
N ILE A 139 -7.34 6.69 1.29
CA ILE A 139 -6.46 5.52 1.12
C ILE A 139 -6.95 4.40 2.03
N GLY A 140 -7.08 3.19 1.48
CA GLY A 140 -7.68 2.04 2.17
C GLY A 140 -9.18 1.89 1.95
N GLU A 141 -9.89 2.83 1.33
CA GLU A 141 -11.31 2.68 1.00
C GLU A 141 -11.53 1.96 -0.33
N VAL A 142 -12.68 1.31 -0.44
CA VAL A 142 -13.14 0.74 -1.71
C VAL A 142 -13.79 1.80 -2.58
N LEU A 143 -13.22 2.00 -3.75
CA LEU A 143 -13.76 2.87 -4.79
C LEU A 143 -14.51 2.06 -5.84
N GLY A 144 -15.69 2.52 -6.21
CA GLY A 144 -16.43 2.02 -7.37
C GLY A 144 -16.13 2.88 -8.61
N GLY A 145 -15.93 2.25 -9.75
CA GLY A 145 -15.67 3.01 -10.97
C GLY A 145 -16.04 2.26 -12.25
N VAL A 146 -15.90 2.95 -13.38
CA VAL A 146 -16.15 2.40 -14.72
C VAL A 146 -14.82 2.33 -15.47
N VAL A 147 -14.52 1.17 -16.04
CA VAL A 147 -13.30 0.97 -16.83
C VAL A 147 -13.40 1.75 -18.14
N LYS A 148 -12.57 2.76 -18.33
CA LYS A 148 -12.53 3.55 -19.58
C LYS A 148 -11.72 2.88 -20.67
N ARG A 149 -10.56 2.37 -20.32
CA ARG A 149 -9.65 1.72 -21.28
C ARG A 149 -8.82 0.63 -20.61
N VAL A 150 -8.35 -0.28 -21.42
CA VAL A 150 -7.49 -1.41 -21.03
C VAL A 150 -6.22 -1.36 -21.87
N ASP A 151 -5.07 -1.48 -21.25
CA ASP A 151 -3.79 -1.61 -21.97
C ASP A 151 -2.97 -2.80 -21.45
N ARG A 152 -1.73 -2.93 -21.92
CA ARG A 152 -0.84 -4.03 -21.52
C ARG A 152 -0.47 -3.96 -20.03
N ASN A 153 -0.41 -2.78 -19.45
CA ASN A 153 0.06 -2.52 -18.08
C ASN A 153 -1.08 -2.60 -17.06
N GLY A 154 -2.32 -2.37 -17.47
CA GLY A 154 -3.46 -2.39 -16.55
C GLY A 154 -4.73 -1.77 -17.12
N PHE A 155 -5.56 -1.31 -16.20
CA PHE A 155 -6.89 -0.78 -16.44
C PHE A 155 -6.99 0.65 -15.94
N TYR A 156 -7.59 1.52 -16.73
CA TYR A 156 -7.87 2.90 -16.37
C TYR A 156 -9.34 3.02 -16.00
N VAL A 157 -9.60 3.46 -14.80
CA VAL A 157 -10.93 3.43 -14.17
C VAL A 157 -11.35 4.85 -13.83
N ASP A 158 -12.51 5.25 -14.31
CA ASP A 158 -13.16 6.49 -13.89
C ASP A 158 -13.85 6.27 -12.54
N VAL A 159 -13.35 6.92 -11.51
CA VAL A 159 -13.89 6.83 -10.15
C VAL A 159 -14.84 7.98 -9.79
N GLY A 160 -15.23 8.79 -10.78
CA GLY A 160 -16.06 9.97 -10.60
C GLY A 160 -15.24 11.23 -10.27
N ASN A 161 -15.92 12.37 -10.15
CA ASN A 161 -15.30 13.67 -9.84
C ASN A 161 -14.15 14.06 -10.79
N ASN A 162 -14.23 13.70 -12.06
CA ASN A 162 -13.16 13.83 -13.05
C ASN A 162 -11.84 13.15 -12.67
N ALA A 163 -11.87 12.20 -11.73
CA ALA A 163 -10.71 11.45 -11.31
C ALA A 163 -10.59 10.13 -12.07
N GLU A 164 -9.42 9.91 -12.65
CA GLU A 164 -9.04 8.64 -13.25
C GLU A 164 -8.07 7.93 -12.33
N ALA A 165 -8.31 6.63 -12.09
CA ALA A 165 -7.46 5.76 -11.31
C ALA A 165 -6.84 4.68 -12.19
N PHE A 166 -5.71 4.14 -11.77
CA PHE A 166 -5.01 3.08 -12.47
C PHE A 166 -5.00 1.79 -11.64
N LEU A 167 -5.48 0.70 -12.22
CA LEU A 167 -5.39 -0.65 -11.67
C LEU A 167 -4.32 -1.42 -12.44
N PRO A 168 -3.10 -1.58 -11.89
CA PRO A 168 -2.03 -2.35 -12.54
C PRO A 168 -2.44 -3.82 -12.74
N ARG A 169 -1.95 -4.46 -13.80
CA ARG A 169 -2.21 -5.89 -14.05
C ARG A 169 -1.84 -6.79 -12.87
N ARG A 170 -0.74 -6.51 -12.19
CA ARG A 170 -0.28 -7.24 -11.01
C ARG A 170 -1.20 -7.07 -9.79
N GLU A 171 -1.99 -6.00 -9.77
CA GLU A 171 -2.95 -5.68 -8.71
C GLU A 171 -4.39 -6.10 -9.10
N SER A 172 -4.58 -6.73 -10.27
CA SER A 172 -5.85 -7.32 -10.69
C SER A 172 -5.90 -8.81 -10.40
N ILE A 173 -7.10 -9.36 -10.20
CA ILE A 173 -7.29 -10.78 -9.97
C ILE A 173 -6.93 -11.55 -11.25
N ALA A 174 -6.13 -12.61 -11.11
CA ALA A 174 -5.71 -13.43 -12.24
C ALA A 174 -6.93 -14.04 -12.94
N LYS A 175 -6.94 -13.99 -14.29
CA LYS A 175 -8.03 -14.51 -15.13
C LYS A 175 -9.36 -13.78 -15.02
N GLU A 176 -9.45 -12.67 -14.30
CA GLU A 176 -10.63 -11.82 -14.32
C GLU A 176 -10.77 -11.13 -15.68
N ALA A 177 -11.92 -11.28 -16.31
CA ALA A 177 -12.20 -10.72 -17.64
C ALA A 177 -12.78 -9.30 -17.52
N ILE A 178 -11.93 -8.32 -17.22
CA ILE A 178 -12.31 -6.90 -17.14
C ILE A 178 -12.27 -6.29 -18.55
N ARG A 179 -13.37 -5.66 -18.95
CA ARG A 179 -13.55 -5.01 -20.26
C ARG A 179 -13.82 -3.51 -20.12
N PRO A 180 -13.57 -2.72 -21.17
CA PRO A 180 -14.06 -1.34 -21.19
C PRO A 180 -15.57 -1.28 -20.96
N GLN A 181 -16.01 -0.30 -20.19
CA GLN A 181 -17.38 -0.05 -19.71
C GLN A 181 -17.86 -0.96 -18.56
N ASP A 182 -17.06 -1.92 -18.11
CA ASP A 182 -17.41 -2.70 -16.91
C ASP A 182 -17.34 -1.81 -15.67
N ARG A 183 -18.26 -2.05 -14.74
CA ARG A 183 -18.21 -1.46 -13.40
C ARG A 183 -17.43 -2.38 -12.49
N ILE A 184 -16.42 -1.85 -11.82
CA ILE A 184 -15.58 -2.59 -10.88
C ILE A 184 -15.50 -1.85 -9.56
N LYS A 185 -15.28 -2.61 -8.49
CA LYS A 185 -14.84 -2.10 -7.19
C LYS A 185 -13.36 -2.44 -7.00
N ALA A 186 -12.60 -1.55 -6.41
CA ALA A 186 -11.20 -1.79 -6.06
C ALA A 186 -10.80 -0.95 -4.86
N LEU A 187 -9.83 -1.43 -4.10
CA LEU A 187 -9.24 -0.68 -2.99
C LEU A 187 -8.35 0.44 -3.53
N LEU A 188 -8.48 1.64 -3.01
CA LEU A 188 -7.48 2.68 -3.20
C LEU A 188 -6.26 2.32 -2.36
N LYS A 189 -5.25 1.75 -3.01
CA LYS A 189 -4.06 1.22 -2.34
C LYS A 189 -3.05 2.29 -2.02
N ASP A 190 -2.84 3.21 -2.95
CA ASP A 190 -1.78 4.21 -2.87
C ASP A 190 -2.08 5.40 -3.77
N ILE A 191 -1.44 6.53 -3.49
CA ILE A 191 -1.46 7.72 -4.33
C ILE A 191 -0.02 8.08 -4.68
N ASN A 192 0.30 8.10 -5.96
CA ASN A 192 1.64 8.40 -6.46
C ASN A 192 1.65 9.62 -7.38
N ASP A 193 2.27 10.69 -6.91
CA ASP A 193 2.39 11.94 -7.66
C ASP A 193 3.47 11.90 -8.76
N ASP A 194 4.48 11.04 -8.63
CA ASP A 194 5.59 10.95 -9.59
C ASP A 194 5.24 10.24 -10.90
N LEU A 195 4.10 9.54 -10.95
CA LEU A 195 3.69 8.79 -12.14
C LEU A 195 3.27 9.71 -13.29
N LYS A 196 3.73 9.39 -14.49
CA LYS A 196 3.24 9.99 -15.75
C LYS A 196 1.85 9.45 -16.11
N GLY A 197 0.86 9.58 -15.21
CA GLY A 197 -0.48 9.02 -15.41
C GLY A 197 -1.40 9.35 -14.25
N PRO A 198 -2.51 8.61 -14.11
CA PRO A 198 -3.40 8.77 -12.98
C PRO A 198 -2.67 8.56 -11.65
N PRO A 199 -2.87 9.46 -10.66
CA PRO A 199 -2.16 9.36 -9.39
C PRO A 199 -2.72 8.27 -8.47
N LEU A 200 -3.99 7.89 -8.63
CA LEU A 200 -4.68 6.92 -7.80
C LEU A 200 -4.36 5.50 -8.24
N ILE A 201 -3.75 4.72 -7.36
CA ILE A 201 -3.40 3.31 -7.62
C ILE A 201 -4.39 2.39 -6.93
N LEU A 202 -5.05 1.57 -7.71
CA LEU A 202 -6.04 0.61 -7.23
C LEU A 202 -5.45 -0.79 -7.05
N SER A 203 -6.06 -1.56 -6.14
CA SER A 203 -5.77 -2.99 -5.96
C SER A 203 -7.05 -3.79 -5.78
N ARG A 204 -7.09 -4.97 -6.39
CA ARG A 204 -8.10 -6.01 -6.18
C ARG A 204 -7.50 -7.28 -5.54
N VAL A 205 -6.19 -7.29 -5.30
CA VAL A 205 -5.47 -8.44 -4.72
C VAL A 205 -5.12 -8.24 -3.24
N SER A 206 -5.11 -7.00 -2.71
CA SER A 206 -4.82 -6.73 -1.31
C SER A 206 -5.77 -7.50 -0.37
N PRO A 207 -5.28 -8.05 0.75
CA PRO A 207 -6.13 -8.54 1.84
C PRO A 207 -7.10 -7.47 2.36
N ASP A 208 -6.69 -6.21 2.40
CA ASP A 208 -7.54 -5.10 2.85
C ASP A 208 -8.77 -4.92 1.96
N PHE A 209 -8.67 -5.24 0.67
CA PHE A 209 -9.83 -5.22 -0.22
C PHE A 209 -10.92 -6.20 0.23
N LEU A 210 -10.53 -7.40 0.66
CA LEU A 210 -11.45 -8.37 1.24
C LEU A 210 -12.09 -7.84 2.53
N ILE A 211 -11.28 -7.25 3.42
CA ILE A 211 -11.74 -6.67 4.68
C ILE A 211 -12.79 -5.58 4.43
N GLU A 212 -12.50 -4.66 3.53
CA GLU A 212 -13.42 -3.56 3.21
C GLU A 212 -14.71 -4.05 2.54
N LEU A 213 -14.64 -5.09 1.70
CA LEU A 213 -15.85 -5.71 1.14
C LEU A 213 -16.74 -6.32 2.24
N PHE A 214 -16.14 -6.96 3.26
CA PHE A 214 -16.92 -7.45 4.40
C PHE A 214 -17.50 -6.32 5.22
N LYS A 215 -16.82 -5.20 5.41
CA LYS A 215 -17.41 -4.01 6.07
C LYS A 215 -18.63 -3.48 5.33
N ILE A 216 -18.64 -3.53 4.00
CA ILE A 216 -19.78 -3.11 3.18
C ILE A 216 -20.96 -4.09 3.31
N GLU A 217 -20.69 -5.41 3.30
CA GLU A 217 -21.75 -6.45 3.28
C GLU A 217 -22.28 -6.81 4.67
N VAL A 218 -21.50 -6.55 5.74
CA VAL A 218 -21.81 -6.95 7.12
C VAL A 218 -21.97 -5.72 8.01
N PRO A 219 -23.20 -5.21 8.21
CA PRO A 219 -23.44 -3.98 9.00
C PRO A 219 -22.96 -4.08 10.45
N GLU A 220 -22.92 -5.28 11.02
CA GLU A 220 -22.47 -5.55 12.38
C GLU A 220 -20.98 -5.18 12.57
N ILE A 221 -20.17 -5.20 11.50
CA ILE A 221 -18.77 -4.75 11.53
C ILE A 221 -18.71 -3.23 11.67
N ASN A 222 -19.54 -2.50 10.91
CA ASN A 222 -19.58 -1.03 10.98
C ASN A 222 -20.14 -0.53 12.33
N GLN A 223 -20.91 -1.37 13.02
CA GLN A 223 -21.44 -1.08 14.36
C GLN A 223 -20.45 -1.47 15.47
N ASN A 224 -19.24 -1.90 15.14
CA ASN A 224 -18.23 -2.40 16.07
C ASN A 224 -18.70 -3.58 16.95
N LEU A 225 -19.69 -4.36 16.49
CA LEU A 225 -20.14 -5.57 17.15
C LEU A 225 -19.29 -6.78 16.76
N ILE A 226 -18.68 -6.72 15.57
CA ILE A 226 -17.77 -7.72 15.05
C ILE A 226 -16.50 -6.99 14.57
N ASN A 227 -15.36 -7.53 14.97
CA ASN A 227 -14.06 -7.02 14.58
C ASN A 227 -13.39 -8.02 13.63
N ILE A 228 -12.84 -7.53 12.52
CA ILE A 228 -11.96 -8.30 11.65
C ILE A 228 -10.54 -8.14 12.18
N VAL A 229 -9.91 -9.26 12.53
CA VAL A 229 -8.56 -9.29 13.08
C VAL A 229 -7.50 -9.30 11.98
N GLY A 230 -7.79 -9.99 10.88
CA GLY A 230 -6.89 -10.07 9.73
C GLY A 230 -7.48 -10.90 8.60
N ALA A 231 -6.78 -10.87 7.48
CA ALA A 231 -7.13 -11.67 6.30
C ALA A 231 -5.86 -12.13 5.57
N SER A 232 -5.91 -13.32 4.97
CA SER A 232 -4.90 -13.83 4.04
C SER A 232 -5.58 -14.24 2.73
N ARG A 233 -4.92 -14.00 1.58
CA ARG A 233 -5.52 -14.22 0.27
C ARG A 233 -4.59 -14.84 -0.74
N ASP A 234 -5.16 -15.72 -1.52
CA ASP A 234 -4.66 -16.16 -2.82
C ASP A 234 -5.67 -15.67 -3.87
N PRO A 235 -5.44 -14.47 -4.46
CA PRO A 235 -6.46 -13.75 -5.21
C PRO A 235 -7.08 -14.54 -6.35
N GLY A 236 -8.42 -14.61 -6.37
CA GLY A 236 -9.19 -15.37 -7.36
C GLY A 236 -9.23 -16.88 -7.11
N SER A 237 -8.67 -17.35 -6.00
CA SER A 237 -8.65 -18.77 -5.63
C SER A 237 -9.26 -19.01 -4.25
N ARG A 238 -8.61 -18.57 -3.19
CA ARG A 238 -9.06 -18.76 -1.82
C ARG A 238 -8.59 -17.66 -0.89
N ALA A 239 -9.39 -17.36 0.12
CA ALA A 239 -9.02 -16.46 1.20
C ALA A 239 -9.45 -17.00 2.56
N LYS A 240 -8.80 -16.51 3.60
CA LYS A 240 -9.20 -16.72 5.00
C LYS A 240 -9.34 -15.36 5.66
N ILE A 241 -10.39 -15.18 6.46
CA ILE A 241 -10.63 -13.96 7.23
C ILE A 241 -10.92 -14.32 8.68
N ALA A 242 -10.19 -13.69 9.61
CA ALA A 242 -10.35 -13.91 11.03
C ALA A 242 -11.27 -12.85 11.63
N VAL A 243 -12.31 -13.30 12.32
CA VAL A 243 -13.33 -12.44 12.93
C VAL A 243 -13.51 -12.77 14.41
N ARG A 244 -13.81 -11.74 15.20
CA ARG A 244 -14.17 -11.89 16.62
C ARG A 244 -15.34 -10.99 16.99
N SER A 245 -16.04 -11.34 18.05
CA SER A 245 -16.95 -10.44 18.74
C SER A 245 -16.62 -10.41 20.23
N ASP A 246 -16.67 -9.23 20.82
CA ASP A 246 -16.47 -9.06 22.25
C ASP A 246 -17.76 -9.42 23.04
N ASP A 247 -18.92 -9.42 22.36
CA ASP A 247 -20.20 -9.90 22.90
C ASP A 247 -20.41 -11.38 22.56
N LYS A 248 -20.31 -12.24 23.59
CA LYS A 248 -20.50 -13.70 23.46
C LYS A 248 -21.87 -14.14 22.92
N ARG A 249 -22.86 -13.23 22.88
CA ARG A 249 -24.18 -13.51 22.31
C ARG A 249 -24.23 -13.37 20.79
N ILE A 250 -23.19 -12.77 20.19
CA ILE A 250 -23.09 -12.56 18.76
C ILE A 250 -22.22 -13.64 18.14
N ASP A 251 -22.80 -14.39 17.22
CA ASP A 251 -22.07 -15.32 16.37
C ASP A 251 -21.38 -14.54 15.24
N ALA A 252 -20.10 -14.21 15.43
CA ALA A 252 -19.32 -13.43 14.47
C ALA A 252 -19.18 -14.16 13.12
N VAL A 253 -19.02 -15.48 13.14
CA VAL A 253 -18.90 -16.30 11.92
C VAL A 253 -20.23 -16.35 11.19
N GLY A 254 -21.32 -16.68 11.89
CA GLY A 254 -22.64 -16.75 11.32
C GLY A 254 -23.11 -15.41 10.73
N ALA A 255 -22.81 -14.29 11.36
CA ALA A 255 -23.14 -12.96 10.87
C ALA A 255 -22.39 -12.62 9.55
N CYS A 256 -21.12 -12.99 9.45
CA CYS A 256 -20.33 -12.79 8.23
C CYS A 256 -20.74 -13.74 7.10
N VAL A 257 -21.15 -14.98 7.43
CA VAL A 257 -21.71 -15.93 6.45
C VAL A 257 -23.04 -15.41 5.90
N GLY A 258 -23.90 -14.92 6.78
CA GLY A 258 -25.24 -14.45 6.45
C GLY A 258 -26.22 -15.60 6.19
N MET A 259 -27.49 -15.25 6.02
CA MET A 259 -28.53 -16.25 5.78
C MET A 259 -28.21 -17.08 4.53
N ARG A 260 -28.11 -18.40 4.70
CA ARG A 260 -27.74 -19.35 3.61
C ARG A 260 -26.49 -18.98 2.84
N GLY A 261 -25.54 -18.29 3.49
CA GLY A 261 -24.29 -17.87 2.86
C GLY A 261 -24.40 -16.63 1.95
N SER A 262 -25.49 -15.87 2.03
CA SER A 262 -25.74 -14.76 1.10
C SER A 262 -24.66 -13.69 1.13
N ARG A 263 -24.16 -13.31 2.33
CA ARG A 263 -23.17 -12.24 2.47
C ARG A 263 -21.80 -12.70 1.96
N VAL A 264 -21.31 -13.86 2.41
CA VAL A 264 -20.05 -14.41 1.93
C VAL A 264 -20.07 -14.67 0.42
N GLN A 265 -21.22 -15.08 -0.14
CA GLN A 265 -21.37 -15.30 -1.58
C GLN A 265 -21.34 -13.98 -2.35
N SER A 266 -21.90 -12.89 -1.81
CA SER A 266 -21.83 -11.55 -2.40
C SER A 266 -20.38 -11.10 -2.54
N VAL A 267 -19.57 -11.23 -1.45
CA VAL A 267 -18.15 -10.92 -1.46
C VAL A 267 -17.38 -11.85 -2.41
N SER A 268 -17.63 -13.14 -2.38
CA SER A 268 -17.02 -14.13 -3.28
C SER A 268 -17.25 -13.77 -4.76
N ASN A 269 -18.47 -13.38 -5.11
CA ASN A 269 -18.83 -12.98 -6.48
C ASN A 269 -18.04 -11.73 -6.93
N GLU A 270 -17.89 -10.73 -6.05
CA GLU A 270 -17.08 -9.54 -6.33
C GLU A 270 -15.61 -9.91 -6.56
N LEU A 271 -15.10 -10.96 -5.90
CA LEU A 271 -13.74 -11.47 -6.00
C LEU A 271 -13.56 -12.57 -7.07
N ASN A 272 -14.40 -12.55 -8.11
CA ASN A 272 -14.34 -13.51 -9.22
C ASN A 272 -14.48 -14.97 -8.79
N GLY A 273 -15.32 -15.25 -7.77
CA GLY A 273 -15.59 -16.60 -7.28
C GLY A 273 -14.56 -17.13 -6.29
N GLU A 274 -13.75 -16.28 -5.65
CA GLU A 274 -12.79 -16.64 -4.62
C GLU A 274 -13.51 -17.32 -3.43
N ARG A 275 -13.01 -18.47 -2.99
CA ARG A 275 -13.55 -19.21 -1.84
C ARG A 275 -13.09 -18.55 -0.56
N ILE A 276 -14.02 -18.20 0.32
CA ILE A 276 -13.71 -17.47 1.55
C ILE A 276 -14.01 -18.34 2.75
N ASP A 277 -13.00 -18.63 3.55
CA ASP A 277 -13.13 -19.29 4.85
C ASP A 277 -13.20 -18.21 5.95
N ILE A 278 -14.28 -18.22 6.73
CA ILE A 278 -14.45 -17.31 7.86
C ILE A 278 -14.03 -18.04 9.12
N ILE A 279 -13.01 -17.51 9.81
CA ILE A 279 -12.30 -18.14 10.92
C ILE A 279 -12.63 -17.38 12.20
N LEU A 280 -13.05 -18.10 13.23
CA LEU A 280 -13.20 -17.53 14.56
C LEU A 280 -11.82 -17.29 15.16
N TRP A 281 -11.50 -16.05 15.48
CA TRP A 281 -10.27 -15.70 16.18
C TRP A 281 -10.32 -16.15 17.64
N SER A 282 -9.18 -16.49 18.20
CA SER A 282 -9.02 -16.88 19.61
C SER A 282 -7.77 -16.22 20.20
N GLU A 283 -7.82 -15.84 21.47
CA GLU A 283 -6.65 -15.37 22.23
C GLU A 283 -5.60 -16.48 22.41
N ASN A 284 -6.06 -17.73 22.45
CA ASN A 284 -5.16 -18.88 22.47
C ASN A 284 -4.66 -19.14 21.05
N ASN A 285 -3.36 -18.97 20.84
CA ASN A 285 -2.71 -19.11 19.53
C ASN A 285 -2.91 -20.51 18.94
N ALA A 286 -2.81 -21.57 19.74
CA ALA A 286 -3.01 -22.93 19.29
C ALA A 286 -4.46 -23.12 18.80
N GLN A 287 -5.45 -22.63 19.56
CA GLN A 287 -6.85 -22.72 19.16
C GLN A 287 -7.11 -21.88 17.91
N PHE A 288 -6.47 -20.72 17.76
CA PHE A 288 -6.62 -19.91 16.55
C PHE A 288 -6.05 -20.62 15.33
N VAL A 289 -4.89 -21.27 15.46
CA VAL A 289 -4.31 -22.09 14.38
C VAL A 289 -5.21 -23.28 14.04
N VAL A 290 -5.75 -23.99 15.02
CA VAL A 290 -6.72 -25.06 14.78
C VAL A 290 -7.91 -24.57 13.99
N ASN A 291 -8.48 -23.42 14.35
CA ASN A 291 -9.58 -22.81 13.61
C ASN A 291 -9.16 -22.43 12.18
N ALA A 292 -7.97 -21.87 12.02
CA ALA A 292 -7.44 -21.42 10.72
C ALA A 292 -7.13 -22.59 9.77
N MET A 293 -6.88 -23.79 10.28
CA MET A 293 -6.67 -25.00 9.47
C MET A 293 -7.94 -25.53 8.80
N SER A 294 -9.12 -25.00 9.19
CA SER A 294 -10.38 -25.37 8.50
C SER A 294 -10.21 -25.35 6.97
N PRO A 295 -10.77 -26.34 6.24
CA PRO A 295 -11.73 -27.37 6.67
C PRO A 295 -11.07 -28.69 7.16
N ALA A 296 -9.77 -28.73 7.43
CA ALA A 296 -9.12 -29.92 7.99
C ALA A 296 -9.33 -29.98 9.50
N ASN A 297 -9.56 -31.18 10.01
CA ASN A 297 -9.63 -31.42 11.45
C ASN A 297 -8.20 -31.68 11.96
N VAL A 298 -7.82 -30.97 13.00
CA VAL A 298 -6.54 -31.14 13.70
C VAL A 298 -6.74 -32.16 14.84
N VAL A 299 -5.83 -33.09 14.94
CA VAL A 299 -5.83 -34.13 16.01
C VAL A 299 -5.06 -33.63 17.21
N SER A 300 -3.83 -33.18 16.98
CA SER A 300 -2.98 -32.58 18.00
C SER A 300 -2.15 -31.44 17.46
N ILE A 301 -1.63 -30.60 18.36
CA ILE A 301 -0.79 -29.46 18.02
C ILE A 301 0.32 -29.33 19.06
N VAL A 302 1.54 -29.21 18.58
CA VAL A 302 2.72 -28.94 19.40
C VAL A 302 3.18 -27.52 19.11
N VAL A 303 3.36 -26.71 20.15
CA VAL A 303 3.70 -25.30 20.04
C VAL A 303 5.16 -25.09 20.42
N ASP A 304 5.93 -24.53 19.51
CA ASP A 304 7.29 -24.07 19.75
C ASP A 304 7.29 -22.53 19.74
N GLU A 305 7.28 -21.95 20.95
CA GLU A 305 7.24 -20.50 21.14
C GLU A 305 8.57 -19.84 20.75
N GLU A 306 9.70 -20.52 20.92
CA GLU A 306 11.03 -19.96 20.62
C GLU A 306 11.22 -19.71 19.11
N ASN A 307 10.78 -20.66 18.29
CA ASN A 307 10.88 -20.58 16.83
C ASN A 307 9.63 -20.00 16.17
N GLN A 308 8.58 -19.62 16.95
CA GLN A 308 7.27 -19.23 16.47
C GLN A 308 6.71 -20.22 15.44
N SER A 309 6.82 -21.52 15.75
CA SER A 309 6.35 -22.60 14.89
C SER A 309 5.38 -23.52 15.61
N MET A 310 4.50 -24.14 14.84
CA MET A 310 3.56 -25.14 15.35
C MET A 310 3.55 -26.34 14.43
N ASP A 311 3.67 -27.52 15.04
CA ASP A 311 3.51 -28.78 14.37
C ASP A 311 2.08 -29.28 14.57
N ILE A 312 1.40 -29.57 13.48
CA ILE A 312 -0.03 -29.87 13.44
C ILE A 312 -0.20 -31.29 12.93
N ALA A 313 -0.64 -32.20 13.82
CA ALA A 313 -0.97 -33.54 13.42
C ALA A 313 -2.42 -33.62 12.93
N VAL A 314 -2.61 -34.29 11.81
CA VAL A 314 -3.91 -34.54 11.20
C VAL A 314 -4.03 -36.03 10.85
N GLU A 315 -5.28 -36.51 10.76
CA GLU A 315 -5.53 -37.88 10.25
C GLU A 315 -4.88 -38.04 8.85
N GLU A 316 -4.24 -39.17 8.61
CA GLU A 316 -3.54 -39.43 7.32
C GLU A 316 -4.44 -39.24 6.11
N ALA A 317 -5.70 -39.64 6.20
CA ALA A 317 -6.71 -39.43 5.16
C ALA A 317 -7.02 -37.95 4.89
N LYS A 318 -6.70 -37.06 5.82
CA LYS A 318 -6.96 -35.60 5.76
C LYS A 318 -5.72 -34.76 5.47
N LEU A 319 -4.54 -35.37 5.43
CA LEU A 319 -3.25 -34.68 5.20
C LEU A 319 -3.28 -33.82 3.92
N SER A 320 -3.74 -34.37 2.81
CA SER A 320 -3.87 -33.64 1.55
C SER A 320 -4.84 -32.44 1.64
N GLN A 321 -5.89 -32.55 2.47
CA GLN A 321 -6.85 -31.47 2.69
C GLN A 321 -6.25 -30.37 3.58
N ALA A 322 -5.49 -30.76 4.60
CA ALA A 322 -4.82 -29.83 5.52
C ALA A 322 -3.76 -29.00 4.80
N ILE A 323 -2.95 -29.63 3.97
CA ILE A 323 -1.94 -28.95 3.13
C ILE A 323 -2.65 -28.11 2.05
N GLY A 324 -3.66 -28.66 1.41
CA GLY A 324 -4.36 -28.05 0.30
C GLY A 324 -3.56 -28.14 -1.02
N LYS A 325 -4.20 -27.80 -2.13
CA LYS A 325 -3.57 -27.83 -3.46
C LYS A 325 -2.37 -26.89 -3.50
N GLY A 326 -1.17 -27.44 -3.68
CA GLY A 326 0.08 -26.66 -3.74
C GLY A 326 0.40 -25.93 -2.42
N GLY A 327 0.00 -26.47 -1.26
CA GLY A 327 0.23 -25.87 0.03
C GLY A 327 -0.66 -24.65 0.35
N GLN A 328 -1.72 -24.43 -0.42
CA GLN A 328 -2.56 -23.22 -0.29
C GLN A 328 -3.18 -23.07 1.10
N ASN A 329 -3.73 -24.15 1.67
CA ASN A 329 -4.45 -24.05 2.95
C ASN A 329 -3.50 -23.73 4.11
N ILE A 330 -2.37 -24.45 4.19
CA ILE A 330 -1.36 -24.21 5.23
C ILE A 330 -0.71 -22.83 5.08
N ARG A 331 -0.40 -22.39 3.85
CA ARG A 331 0.18 -21.08 3.60
C ARG A 331 -0.76 -19.97 4.06
N LEU A 332 -2.03 -20.01 3.66
CA LEU A 332 -3.02 -19.03 4.10
C LEU A 332 -3.26 -19.03 5.60
N ALA A 333 -3.25 -20.21 6.24
CA ALA A 333 -3.34 -20.31 7.70
C ALA A 333 -2.12 -19.70 8.37
N SER A 334 -0.91 -19.98 7.88
CA SER A 334 0.34 -19.42 8.39
C SER A 334 0.38 -17.89 8.23
N GLU A 335 0.00 -17.37 7.07
CA GLU A 335 -0.09 -15.92 6.82
C GLU A 335 -1.12 -15.24 7.73
N LEU A 336 -2.27 -15.88 7.97
CA LEU A 336 -3.33 -15.34 8.83
C LEU A 336 -2.94 -15.31 10.30
N THR A 337 -2.31 -16.38 10.78
CA THR A 337 -1.97 -16.56 12.21
C THR A 337 -0.61 -15.98 12.58
N GLN A 338 0.24 -15.68 11.58
CA GLN A 338 1.62 -15.24 11.74
C GLN A 338 2.53 -16.29 12.42
N TRP A 339 2.12 -17.58 12.39
CA TRP A 339 2.91 -18.71 12.87
C TRP A 339 3.42 -19.53 11.70
N LYS A 340 4.62 -20.08 11.85
CA LYS A 340 5.15 -21.06 10.90
C LYS A 340 4.49 -22.41 11.19
N LEU A 341 3.73 -22.92 10.25
CA LEU A 341 2.95 -24.15 10.43
C LEU A 341 3.58 -25.30 9.66
N ASN A 342 3.77 -26.44 10.35
CA ASN A 342 4.16 -27.70 9.73
C ASN A 342 2.99 -28.68 9.90
N VAL A 343 2.62 -29.38 8.84
CA VAL A 343 1.54 -30.38 8.92
C VAL A 343 2.14 -31.75 8.75
N LEU A 344 1.83 -32.62 9.69
CA LEU A 344 2.29 -34.00 9.77
C LEU A 344 1.07 -34.94 9.80
N SER A 345 1.25 -36.17 9.37
CA SER A 345 0.30 -37.23 9.69
C SER A 345 0.41 -37.60 11.18
N GLU A 346 -0.63 -38.22 11.73
CA GLU A 346 -0.63 -38.69 13.11
C GLU A 346 0.54 -39.68 13.37
N THR A 347 0.86 -40.51 12.38
CA THR A 347 2.01 -41.44 12.44
C THR A 347 3.34 -40.71 12.45
N GLU A 348 3.54 -39.72 11.56
CA GLU A 348 4.77 -38.93 11.52
C GLU A 348 4.96 -38.08 12.79
N ALA A 349 3.86 -37.60 13.39
CA ALA A 349 3.91 -36.87 14.65
C ALA A 349 4.37 -37.77 15.82
N LEU A 350 3.83 -38.98 15.91
CA LEU A 350 4.26 -39.96 16.92
C LEU A 350 5.73 -40.37 16.74
N GLU A 351 6.18 -40.64 15.52
CA GLU A 351 7.57 -40.93 15.21
C GLU A 351 8.50 -39.77 15.60
N LYS A 352 8.08 -38.53 15.38
CA LYS A 352 8.85 -37.34 15.76
C LYS A 352 8.91 -37.17 17.28
N ASP A 353 7.81 -37.37 17.98
CA ASP A 353 7.77 -37.34 19.45
C ASP A 353 8.68 -38.43 20.04
N ASP A 354 8.68 -39.65 19.48
CA ASP A 354 9.57 -40.74 19.91
C ASP A 354 11.05 -40.40 19.65
N GLU A 355 11.37 -39.79 18.48
CA GLU A 355 12.74 -39.33 18.19
C GLU A 355 13.21 -38.24 19.14
N GLU A 356 12.34 -37.26 19.47
CA GLU A 356 12.67 -36.20 20.42
C GLU A 356 12.86 -36.74 21.82
N LEU A 357 11.97 -37.66 22.27
CA LEU A 357 12.09 -38.34 23.53
C LEU A 357 13.44 -39.11 23.62
N GLN A 358 13.82 -39.80 22.54
CA GLN A 358 15.09 -40.54 22.49
C GLN A 358 16.29 -39.58 22.60
N LYS A 359 16.28 -38.47 21.90
CA LYS A 359 17.35 -37.46 21.98
C LYS A 359 17.50 -36.87 23.38
N ILE A 360 16.39 -36.56 24.04
CA ILE A 360 16.38 -36.03 25.41
C ILE A 360 16.90 -37.12 26.38
N THR A 361 16.46 -38.36 26.18
CA THR A 361 16.93 -39.52 26.98
C THR A 361 18.44 -39.70 26.85
N ASP A 362 18.96 -39.72 25.61
CA ASP A 362 20.40 -39.85 25.35
C ASP A 362 21.19 -38.68 25.98
N LEU A 363 20.67 -37.45 25.89
CA LEU A 363 21.28 -36.28 26.54
C LEU A 363 21.36 -36.44 28.07
N PHE A 364 20.31 -36.94 28.72
CA PHE A 364 20.29 -37.12 30.16
C PHE A 364 21.20 -38.28 30.59
N VAL A 365 21.24 -39.37 29.85
CA VAL A 365 22.17 -40.50 30.10
C VAL A 365 23.62 -40.03 30.04
N GLU A 366 23.99 -39.29 28.97
CA GLU A 366 25.37 -38.82 28.78
C GLU A 366 25.77 -37.76 29.81
N SER A 367 24.87 -36.79 30.09
CA SER A 367 25.23 -35.62 30.90
C SER A 367 25.02 -35.82 32.39
N LEU A 368 24.00 -36.54 32.81
CA LEU A 368 23.68 -36.78 34.23
C LEU A 368 24.23 -38.11 34.73
N SER A 369 24.74 -38.98 33.85
CA SER A 369 25.23 -40.32 34.17
C SER A 369 24.18 -41.18 34.89
N VAL A 370 22.90 -41.01 34.51
CA VAL A 370 21.77 -41.80 35.01
C VAL A 370 21.48 -42.98 34.09
N GLY A 371 20.77 -44.00 34.61
CA GLY A 371 20.33 -45.12 33.78
C GLY A 371 19.19 -44.71 32.81
N ASP A 372 19.05 -45.48 31.72
CA ASP A 372 18.04 -45.26 30.69
C ASP A 372 16.63 -45.10 31.27
N ASP A 373 16.26 -45.95 32.25
CA ASP A 373 14.94 -45.91 32.90
C ASP A 373 14.67 -44.57 33.58
N VAL A 374 15.67 -43.99 34.25
CA VAL A 374 15.56 -42.68 34.93
C VAL A 374 15.54 -41.55 33.93
N ALA A 375 16.34 -41.64 32.87
CA ALA A 375 16.37 -40.63 31.82
C ALA A 375 15.02 -40.55 31.08
N ILE A 376 14.41 -41.70 30.75
CA ILE A 376 13.08 -41.79 30.13
C ILE A 376 12.02 -41.19 31.07
N LEU A 377 12.08 -41.49 32.36
CA LEU A 377 11.14 -40.99 33.34
C LEU A 377 11.21 -39.46 33.45
N LEU A 378 12.41 -38.89 33.51
CA LEU A 378 12.61 -37.42 33.50
C LEU A 378 12.06 -36.78 32.24
N ALA A 379 12.30 -37.37 31.07
CA ALA A 379 11.79 -36.87 29.81
C ALA A 379 10.25 -36.94 29.74
N GLN A 380 9.64 -38.02 30.24
CA GLN A 380 8.18 -38.19 30.31
C GLN A 380 7.50 -37.19 31.27
N GLU A 381 8.18 -36.77 32.34
CA GLU A 381 7.73 -35.74 33.27
C GLU A 381 7.90 -34.28 32.72
N GLY A 382 8.38 -34.16 31.48
CA GLY A 382 8.45 -32.88 30.76
C GLY A 382 9.77 -32.12 30.91
N PHE A 383 10.82 -32.74 31.46
CA PHE A 383 12.15 -32.18 31.47
C PHE A 383 12.79 -32.30 30.07
N THR A 384 13.21 -31.20 29.48
CA THR A 384 13.83 -31.18 28.15
C THR A 384 15.28 -30.71 28.17
N THR A 385 15.74 -30.09 29.27
CA THR A 385 17.10 -29.58 29.41
C THR A 385 17.71 -29.96 30.76
N ILE A 386 19.05 -30.01 30.81
CA ILE A 386 19.82 -30.32 32.02
C ILE A 386 19.58 -29.25 33.10
N GLU A 387 19.47 -27.98 32.67
CA GLU A 387 19.23 -26.87 33.58
C GLU A 387 17.88 -27.02 34.30
N GLN A 388 16.83 -27.46 33.62
CA GLN A 388 15.53 -27.71 34.24
C GLN A 388 15.65 -28.73 35.35
N VAL A 389 16.34 -29.83 35.12
CA VAL A 389 16.59 -30.89 36.15
C VAL A 389 17.43 -30.32 37.29
N ALA A 390 18.46 -29.52 37.02
CA ALA A 390 19.36 -28.96 38.03
C ALA A 390 18.68 -27.93 38.96
N TYR A 391 17.67 -27.21 38.47
CA TYR A 391 16.94 -26.20 39.26
C TYR A 391 15.77 -26.76 40.06
N VAL A 392 15.33 -27.99 39.80
CA VAL A 392 14.22 -28.60 40.54
C VAL A 392 14.68 -29.07 41.92
N PRO A 393 13.95 -28.73 43.00
CA PRO A 393 14.27 -29.23 44.34
C PRO A 393 14.20 -30.77 44.40
N VAL A 394 15.16 -31.38 45.09
CA VAL A 394 15.23 -32.85 45.25
C VAL A 394 13.92 -33.44 45.82
N THR A 395 13.20 -32.66 46.63
CA THR A 395 11.89 -33.05 47.19
C THR A 395 10.76 -33.15 46.15
N GLU A 396 10.94 -32.51 44.99
CA GLU A 396 10.00 -32.65 43.87
C GLU A 396 10.36 -33.83 42.98
N LEU A 397 11.65 -34.02 42.70
CA LEU A 397 12.12 -35.19 41.96
C LEU A 397 11.74 -36.51 42.68
N GLN A 398 11.81 -36.53 44.02
CA GLN A 398 11.39 -37.69 44.83
C GLN A 398 9.88 -37.97 44.80
N LYS A 399 9.04 -37.09 44.27
CA LYS A 399 7.60 -37.33 44.11
C LYS A 399 7.25 -38.06 42.81
N ILE A 400 8.19 -38.16 41.91
CA ILE A 400 8.03 -38.85 40.63
C ILE A 400 7.98 -40.34 40.92
N GLU A 401 6.91 -41.02 40.53
CA GLU A 401 6.78 -42.45 40.71
C GLU A 401 7.87 -43.21 39.93
N GLY A 402 8.79 -43.84 40.62
CA GLY A 402 9.90 -44.62 40.02
C GLY A 402 11.28 -43.96 40.12
N PHE A 403 11.40 -42.80 40.75
CA PHE A 403 12.68 -42.11 40.98
C PHE A 403 13.38 -42.61 42.23
#